data_3fef1fcedfbd0f9040959b8f02c8ff0d
#
_entry.id   3fef1fcedfbd0f9040959b8f02c8ff0d
#
_cell.length_a   1.000
_cell.length_b   1.000
_cell.length_c   1.000
_cell.angle_alpha   90.00
_cell.angle_beta   90.00
_cell.angle_gamma   90.00
#
_symmetry.space_group_name_H-M   'P 1'
#
loop_
_entity.id
_entity.type
_entity.pdbx_description
1 polymer ?
#
loop_
_entity_poly.entity_id
_entity_poly.type
_entity_poly.pdbx_seq_one_letter_code
_entity_poly.pdbx_strand_id
1 'polypeptide(L)'
;MTAAQPPYRADHVGSLLRPESVKMARKRHYEDDKMDAAEMAAIEDDAIRDVIQQQEDAGLMAVTDGEFRRSFWHYDFMGGLTGLELEERDPEEGVAFHGVKLRPVFPVIRERLDFPDDHPMLDHFRFVAANTKVTPKISIPGPSVCHFRTAKADIHPKEYEDVEALFADLTRTYAKAVRAFYDAGCRYLQMDDIYFAYLCDPKIRAQKQAEGMDPDWLISRYAQMMHDAIDGRPDDMLIAMHMCRGNFQST
;
A
#
# COMPACT_ATOMS: atom_id res chain seq x y z
N MET A 1 -33.65 3.49 10.84
CA MET A 1 -32.57 2.49 10.92
C MET A 1 -31.27 3.26 10.69
N THR A 2 -30.35 3.24 11.63
CA THR A 2 -29.00 3.80 11.41
C THR A 2 -28.35 2.97 10.29
N ALA A 3 -27.76 3.64 9.29
CA ALA A 3 -27.02 2.96 8.24
C ALA A 3 -25.93 2.07 8.87
N ALA A 4 -25.75 0.86 8.34
CA ALA A 4 -24.67 0.00 8.81
C ALA A 4 -23.33 0.70 8.61
N GLN A 5 -22.48 0.66 9.65
CA GLN A 5 -21.13 1.24 9.63
C GLN A 5 -20.08 0.13 9.58
N PRO A 6 -18.87 0.39 9.02
CA PRO A 6 -17.79 -0.58 9.06
C PRO A 6 -17.38 -0.89 10.53
N PRO A 7 -16.76 -2.06 10.82
CA PRO A 7 -16.42 -3.11 9.84
C PRO A 7 -17.66 -3.90 9.41
N TYR A 8 -17.70 -4.28 8.14
CA TYR A 8 -18.79 -5.07 7.60
C TYR A 8 -18.47 -6.56 7.68
N ARG A 9 -19.52 -7.42 7.84
CA ARG A 9 -19.33 -8.86 7.91
C ARG A 9 -18.82 -9.45 6.58
N ALA A 10 -19.35 -8.93 5.46
CA ALA A 10 -18.86 -9.22 4.11
C ALA A 10 -17.95 -8.07 3.68
N ASP A 11 -16.69 -8.35 3.54
CA ASP A 11 -15.66 -7.39 3.15
C ASP A 11 -14.58 -8.10 2.33
N HIS A 12 -13.74 -7.33 1.62
CA HIS A 12 -12.62 -7.86 0.86
C HIS A 12 -11.37 -7.00 1.08
N VAL A 13 -10.19 -7.55 0.72
CA VAL A 13 -8.89 -6.91 0.99
C VAL A 13 -8.72 -5.63 0.17
N GLY A 14 -9.15 -5.62 -1.09
CA GLY A 14 -9.09 -4.43 -1.94
C GLY A 14 -8.82 -4.75 -3.40
N SER A 15 -7.89 -5.66 -3.68
CA SER A 15 -7.50 -6.04 -5.03
C SER A 15 -8.51 -6.98 -5.67
N LEU A 16 -8.86 -6.71 -6.93
CA LEU A 16 -9.73 -7.53 -7.76
C LEU A 16 -9.05 -7.89 -9.09
N LEU A 17 -9.60 -8.86 -9.82
CA LEU A 17 -9.04 -9.25 -11.11
C LEU A 17 -9.23 -8.14 -12.14
N ARG A 18 -8.11 -7.64 -12.68
CA ARG A 18 -8.14 -6.64 -13.75
C ARG A 18 -8.77 -7.21 -15.00
N PRO A 19 -9.73 -6.48 -15.62
CA PRO A 19 -10.27 -6.85 -16.91
C PRO A 19 -9.20 -6.75 -18.00
N GLU A 20 -9.42 -7.47 -19.11
CA GLU A 20 -8.44 -7.53 -20.20
C GLU A 20 -8.16 -6.16 -20.82
N SER A 21 -9.17 -5.27 -20.87
CA SER A 21 -9.01 -3.89 -21.32
C SER A 21 -7.93 -3.13 -20.56
N VAL A 22 -7.94 -3.23 -19.22
CA VAL A 22 -6.93 -2.59 -18.36
C VAL A 22 -5.55 -3.24 -18.56
N LYS A 23 -5.47 -4.57 -18.63
CA LYS A 23 -4.18 -5.26 -18.88
C LYS A 23 -3.54 -4.84 -20.19
N MET A 24 -4.35 -4.78 -21.26
CA MET A 24 -3.87 -4.36 -22.58
C MET A 24 -3.49 -2.87 -22.61
N ALA A 25 -4.27 -2.00 -21.96
CA ALA A 25 -3.96 -0.59 -21.88
C ALA A 25 -2.62 -0.37 -21.16
N ARG A 26 -2.43 -1.03 -20.01
CA ARG A 26 -1.17 -0.96 -19.24
C ARG A 26 0.02 -1.46 -20.02
N LYS A 27 -0.14 -2.58 -20.78
CA LYS A 27 0.92 -3.07 -21.66
C LYS A 27 1.27 -2.04 -22.73
N ARG A 28 0.26 -1.47 -23.40
CA ARG A 28 0.48 -0.46 -24.46
C ARG A 28 1.15 0.80 -23.94
N HIS A 29 0.84 1.20 -22.71
CA HIS A 29 1.41 2.39 -22.09
C HIS A 29 2.84 2.13 -21.56
N TYR A 30 3.03 1.12 -20.72
CA TYR A 30 4.28 0.90 -19.99
C TYR A 30 5.34 0.09 -20.76
N GLU A 31 4.92 -0.79 -21.66
CA GLU A 31 5.85 -1.68 -22.37
C GLU A 31 6.05 -1.31 -23.84
N ASP A 32 4.97 -0.94 -24.51
CA ASP A 32 4.99 -0.70 -25.97
C ASP A 32 5.17 0.78 -26.34
N ASP A 33 5.01 1.71 -25.40
CA ASP A 33 4.99 3.18 -25.60
C ASP A 33 4.01 3.63 -26.72
N LYS A 34 2.82 2.99 -26.74
CA LYS A 34 1.78 3.17 -27.79
C LYS A 34 0.47 3.74 -27.27
N MET A 35 0.45 4.23 -26.03
CA MET A 35 -0.73 4.81 -25.39
C MET A 35 -0.27 5.90 -24.42
N ASP A 36 -0.90 7.05 -24.49
CA ASP A 36 -0.60 8.11 -23.54
C ASP A 36 -1.28 7.87 -22.18
N ALA A 37 -0.85 8.62 -21.16
CA ALA A 37 -1.35 8.47 -19.79
C ALA A 37 -2.83 8.83 -19.67
N ALA A 38 -3.35 9.75 -20.46
CA ALA A 38 -4.74 10.18 -20.41
C ALA A 38 -5.67 9.11 -21.01
N GLU A 39 -5.25 8.50 -22.13
CA GLU A 39 -5.98 7.36 -22.73
C GLU A 39 -6.01 6.17 -21.75
N MET A 40 -4.89 5.86 -21.10
CA MET A 40 -4.82 4.79 -20.11
C MET A 40 -5.74 5.08 -18.92
N ALA A 41 -5.67 6.30 -18.37
CA ALA A 41 -6.49 6.72 -17.24
C ALA A 41 -7.99 6.62 -17.56
N ALA A 42 -8.42 6.95 -18.78
CA ALA A 42 -9.82 6.83 -19.19
C ALA A 42 -10.29 5.36 -19.18
N ILE A 43 -9.45 4.43 -19.64
CA ILE A 43 -9.77 2.99 -19.62
C ILE A 43 -9.82 2.47 -18.17
N GLU A 44 -8.90 2.91 -17.31
CA GLU A 44 -8.91 2.56 -15.88
C GLU A 44 -10.16 3.13 -15.19
N ASP A 45 -10.53 4.37 -15.49
CA ASP A 45 -11.73 5.03 -14.96
C ASP A 45 -13.00 4.25 -15.27
N ASP A 46 -13.18 3.83 -16.52
CA ASP A 46 -14.35 3.06 -16.94
C ASP A 46 -14.39 1.69 -16.25
N ALA A 47 -13.25 0.99 -16.22
CA ALA A 47 -13.15 -0.30 -15.56
C ALA A 47 -13.39 -0.20 -14.04
N ILE A 48 -12.97 0.91 -13.40
CA ILE A 48 -13.20 1.14 -11.97
C ILE A 48 -14.68 1.43 -11.70
N ARG A 49 -15.37 2.20 -12.56
CA ARG A 49 -16.83 2.39 -12.43
C ARG A 49 -17.56 1.06 -12.53
N ASP A 50 -17.18 0.23 -13.50
CA ASP A 50 -17.78 -1.09 -13.69
C ASP A 50 -17.57 -2.00 -12.48
N VAL A 51 -16.36 -2.05 -11.93
CA VAL A 51 -16.07 -2.91 -10.78
C VAL A 51 -16.71 -2.40 -9.49
N ILE A 52 -16.86 -1.09 -9.31
CA ILE A 52 -17.63 -0.51 -8.21
C ILE A 52 -19.08 -0.98 -8.30
N GLN A 53 -19.72 -0.87 -9.47
CA GLN A 53 -21.09 -1.32 -9.66
C GLN A 53 -21.25 -2.83 -9.40
N GLN A 54 -20.31 -3.66 -9.86
CA GLN A 54 -20.31 -5.09 -9.58
C GLN A 54 -20.22 -5.42 -8.08
N GLN A 55 -19.42 -4.68 -7.33
CA GLN A 55 -19.33 -4.82 -5.88
C GLN A 55 -20.65 -4.44 -5.18
N GLU A 56 -21.28 -3.34 -5.60
CA GLU A 56 -22.59 -2.91 -5.09
C GLU A 56 -23.68 -3.93 -5.43
N ASP A 57 -23.72 -4.44 -6.66
CA ASP A 57 -24.69 -5.45 -7.12
C ASP A 57 -24.53 -6.79 -6.36
N ALA A 58 -23.30 -7.12 -5.95
CA ALA A 58 -23.02 -8.26 -5.08
C ALA A 58 -23.46 -8.04 -3.62
N GLY A 59 -23.92 -6.83 -3.28
CA GLY A 59 -24.41 -6.49 -1.94
C GLY A 59 -23.29 -6.08 -0.96
N LEU A 60 -22.10 -5.77 -1.43
CA LEU A 60 -21.02 -5.26 -0.57
C LEU A 60 -21.37 -3.85 -0.06
N MET A 61 -21.07 -3.61 1.22
CA MET A 61 -21.29 -2.32 1.88
C MET A 61 -20.03 -1.45 1.90
N ALA A 62 -18.89 -2.00 1.49
CA ALA A 62 -17.66 -1.27 1.20
C ALA A 62 -17.14 -1.69 -0.17
N VAL A 63 -16.64 -0.71 -0.93
CA VAL A 63 -16.12 -0.93 -2.27
C VAL A 63 -14.75 -0.26 -2.44
N THR A 64 -13.95 -0.83 -3.34
CA THR A 64 -12.63 -0.30 -3.72
C THR A 64 -12.56 -0.08 -5.23
N ASP A 65 -11.46 0.52 -5.69
CA ASP A 65 -11.10 0.60 -7.12
C ASP A 65 -10.54 -0.71 -7.70
N GLY A 66 -10.56 -1.82 -6.92
CA GLY A 66 -9.95 -3.09 -7.29
C GLY A 66 -8.42 -3.04 -7.43
N GLU A 67 -7.79 -1.94 -7.05
CA GLU A 67 -6.36 -1.65 -7.26
C GLU A 67 -5.96 -1.62 -8.75
N PHE A 68 -6.88 -1.26 -9.64
CA PHE A 68 -6.65 -1.34 -11.08
C PHE A 68 -5.57 -0.37 -11.56
N ARG A 69 -5.39 0.78 -10.87
CA ARG A 69 -4.35 1.76 -11.18
C ARG A 69 -2.96 1.38 -10.68
N ARG A 70 -2.84 0.46 -9.70
CA ARG A 70 -1.56 0.13 -9.07
C ARG A 70 -0.71 -0.78 -9.96
N SER A 71 0.58 -0.50 -10.00
CA SER A 71 1.58 -1.42 -10.55
C SER A 71 1.89 -2.53 -9.54
N PHE A 72 1.98 -2.17 -8.27
CA PHE A 72 2.21 -3.09 -7.16
C PHE A 72 1.54 -2.57 -5.89
N TRP A 73 1.04 -3.46 -5.03
CA TRP A 73 0.22 -3.11 -3.87
C TRP A 73 0.86 -2.09 -2.91
N HIS A 74 2.18 -2.02 -2.80
CA HIS A 74 2.90 -1.11 -1.90
C HIS A 74 3.72 -0.04 -2.63
N TYR A 75 4.29 -0.33 -3.79
CA TYR A 75 5.20 0.60 -4.46
C TYR A 75 4.51 1.88 -4.92
N ASP A 76 3.26 1.79 -5.38
CA ASP A 76 2.53 2.99 -5.83
C ASP A 76 2.29 3.98 -4.68
N PHE A 77 2.10 3.49 -3.45
CA PHE A 77 2.04 4.36 -2.27
C PHE A 77 3.43 4.87 -1.88
N MET A 78 4.40 3.95 -1.76
CA MET A 78 5.75 4.32 -1.33
C MET A 78 6.42 5.31 -2.28
N GLY A 79 6.31 5.10 -3.59
CA GLY A 79 6.87 5.99 -4.60
C GLY A 79 6.20 7.37 -4.67
N GLY A 80 5.04 7.53 -4.03
CA GLY A 80 4.40 8.83 -3.85
C GLY A 80 4.86 9.60 -2.61
N LEU A 81 5.64 8.99 -1.71
CA LEU A 81 6.17 9.66 -0.52
C LEU A 81 7.32 10.60 -0.88
N THR A 82 7.38 11.75 -0.23
CA THR A 82 8.56 12.60 -0.28
C THR A 82 9.75 11.86 0.33
N GLY A 83 10.92 11.97 -0.30
CA GLY A 83 12.16 11.40 0.19
C GLY A 83 12.39 9.94 -0.16
N LEU A 84 11.43 9.26 -0.81
CA LEU A 84 11.56 7.88 -1.27
C LEU A 84 11.45 7.80 -2.80
N GLU A 85 12.39 7.10 -3.41
CA GLU A 85 12.42 6.81 -4.84
C GLU A 85 12.29 5.31 -5.09
N LEU A 86 11.76 4.94 -6.24
CA LEU A 86 11.70 3.56 -6.70
C LEU A 86 12.69 3.38 -7.84
N GLU A 87 13.71 2.56 -7.63
CA GLU A 87 14.74 2.28 -8.63
C GLU A 87 14.53 0.90 -9.26
N GLU A 88 14.58 0.84 -10.57
CA GLU A 88 14.66 -0.42 -11.31
C GLU A 88 16.14 -0.84 -11.44
N ARG A 89 16.46 -2.06 -11.00
CA ARG A 89 17.82 -2.62 -11.02
C ARG A 89 17.88 -3.86 -11.91
N ASP A 90 19.04 -4.52 -11.92
CA ASP A 90 19.22 -5.75 -12.70
C ASP A 90 18.20 -6.82 -12.26
N PRO A 91 17.55 -7.51 -13.21
CA PRO A 91 16.64 -8.63 -12.93
C PRO A 91 17.22 -9.75 -12.04
N GLU A 92 18.54 -9.89 -11.98
CA GLU A 92 19.19 -10.88 -11.12
C GLU A 92 19.21 -10.47 -9.63
N GLU A 93 19.01 -9.18 -9.33
CA GLU A 93 18.94 -8.67 -7.95
C GLU A 93 17.54 -8.83 -7.32
N GLY A 94 16.53 -9.16 -8.13
CA GLY A 94 15.14 -9.25 -7.71
C GLY A 94 14.83 -10.50 -6.88
N VAL A 95 13.80 -10.40 -6.01
CA VAL A 95 13.27 -11.56 -5.28
C VAL A 95 12.58 -12.50 -6.27
N ALA A 96 13.11 -13.70 -6.43
CA ALA A 96 12.48 -14.75 -7.24
C ALA A 96 11.44 -15.52 -6.40
N PHE A 97 10.20 -15.48 -6.84
CA PHE A 97 9.17 -16.42 -6.39
C PHE A 97 9.04 -17.55 -7.42
N HIS A 98 8.78 -18.77 -6.97
CA HIS A 98 8.59 -19.89 -7.90
C HIS A 98 7.52 -19.56 -8.95
N GLY A 99 7.94 -19.48 -10.22
CA GLY A 99 7.06 -19.27 -11.37
C GLY A 99 6.61 -17.84 -11.64
N VAL A 100 7.09 -16.83 -10.87
CA VAL A 100 6.74 -15.42 -11.08
C VAL A 100 8.01 -14.58 -11.18
N LYS A 101 8.22 -13.92 -12.32
CA LYS A 101 9.22 -12.84 -12.45
C LYS A 101 8.58 -11.53 -12.01
N LEU A 102 9.03 -10.98 -10.90
CA LEU A 102 8.68 -9.63 -10.50
C LEU A 102 9.63 -8.62 -11.18
N ARG A 103 9.12 -7.42 -11.46
CA ARG A 103 10.01 -6.32 -11.86
C ARG A 103 10.97 -6.05 -10.69
N PRO A 104 12.28 -5.92 -10.94
CA PRO A 104 13.29 -5.69 -9.91
C PRO A 104 13.28 -4.21 -9.48
N VAL A 105 12.22 -3.79 -8.83
CA VAL A 105 12.04 -2.44 -8.31
C VAL A 105 12.38 -2.43 -6.83
N PHE A 106 13.21 -1.47 -6.42
CA PHE A 106 13.72 -1.33 -5.06
C PHE A 106 13.42 0.07 -4.52
N PRO A 107 12.91 0.18 -3.29
CA PRO A 107 12.78 1.47 -2.64
C PRO A 107 14.15 1.97 -2.16
N VAL A 108 14.41 3.25 -2.39
CA VAL A 108 15.62 3.96 -1.94
C VAL A 108 15.17 5.21 -1.20
N ILE A 109 15.60 5.36 0.04
CA ILE A 109 15.31 6.55 0.84
C ILE A 109 16.45 7.55 0.64
N ARG A 110 16.18 8.63 -0.10
CA ARG A 110 17.13 9.67 -0.45
C ARG A 110 17.15 10.81 0.55
N GLU A 111 15.99 11.16 1.06
CA GLU A 111 15.79 12.28 1.98
C GLU A 111 14.88 11.86 3.13
N ARG A 112 14.63 12.74 4.09
CA ARG A 112 13.69 12.49 5.17
C ARG A 112 12.29 12.29 4.63
N LEU A 113 11.61 11.27 5.15
CA LEU A 113 10.29 10.86 4.67
C LEU A 113 9.20 11.84 5.12
N ASP A 114 8.28 12.16 4.20
CA ASP A 114 7.03 12.86 4.51
C ASP A 114 5.92 12.41 3.55
N PHE A 115 4.67 12.68 3.94
CA PHE A 115 3.51 12.45 3.07
C PHE A 115 3.14 13.76 2.37
N PRO A 116 3.18 13.85 1.03
CA PRO A 116 2.86 15.07 0.30
C PRO A 116 1.34 15.29 0.22
N ASP A 117 0.93 16.56 0.15
CA ASP A 117 -0.50 16.93 0.10
C ASP A 117 -1.18 16.55 -1.23
N ASP A 118 -0.39 16.32 -2.28
CA ASP A 118 -0.81 15.91 -3.62
C ASP A 118 -0.52 14.44 -3.94
N HIS A 119 -0.41 13.60 -2.91
CA HIS A 119 -0.17 12.17 -3.09
C HIS A 119 -1.22 11.54 -4.03
N PRO A 120 -0.83 10.84 -5.12
CA PRO A 120 -1.76 10.38 -6.17
C PRO A 120 -2.92 9.52 -5.66
N MET A 121 -2.69 8.73 -4.60
CA MET A 121 -3.73 7.87 -4.04
C MET A 121 -4.88 8.64 -3.36
N LEU A 122 -4.72 9.93 -3.05
CA LEU A 122 -5.83 10.77 -2.60
C LEU A 122 -6.85 10.98 -3.72
N ASP A 123 -6.40 11.18 -4.96
CA ASP A 123 -7.28 11.31 -6.12
C ASP A 123 -7.91 9.97 -6.50
N HIS A 124 -7.17 8.86 -6.36
CA HIS A 124 -7.74 7.52 -6.53
C HIS A 124 -8.89 7.28 -5.54
N PHE A 125 -8.72 7.65 -4.27
CA PHE A 125 -9.79 7.57 -3.27
C PHE A 125 -10.98 8.46 -3.60
N ARG A 126 -10.73 9.74 -3.96
CA ARG A 126 -11.79 10.69 -4.34
C ARG A 126 -12.61 10.18 -5.53
N PHE A 127 -11.96 9.51 -6.49
CA PHE A 127 -12.64 8.90 -7.62
C PHE A 127 -13.61 7.80 -7.17
N VAL A 128 -13.19 6.89 -6.28
CA VAL A 128 -14.08 5.85 -5.71
C VAL A 128 -15.24 6.51 -4.97
N ALA A 129 -14.96 7.51 -4.11
CA ALA A 129 -15.98 8.19 -3.33
C ALA A 129 -17.03 8.91 -4.20
N ALA A 130 -16.61 9.43 -5.35
CA ALA A 130 -17.52 10.09 -6.30
C ALA A 130 -18.38 9.12 -7.13
N ASN A 131 -18.00 7.84 -7.20
CA ASN A 131 -18.64 6.85 -8.06
C ASN A 131 -19.37 5.73 -7.29
N THR A 132 -19.47 5.79 -5.96
CA THR A 132 -20.17 4.80 -5.14
C THR A 132 -21.32 5.39 -4.34
N LYS A 133 -22.30 4.54 -3.99
CA LYS A 133 -23.43 4.84 -3.08
C LYS A 133 -23.24 4.22 -1.69
N VAL A 134 -22.20 3.39 -1.52
CA VAL A 134 -21.86 2.73 -0.28
C VAL A 134 -20.55 3.28 0.28
N THR A 135 -19.94 2.64 1.26
CA THR A 135 -18.71 3.15 1.89
C THR A 135 -17.50 2.98 0.95
N PRO A 136 -16.85 4.07 0.49
CA PRO A 136 -15.58 3.97 -0.20
C PRO A 136 -14.48 3.52 0.75
N LYS A 137 -13.71 2.52 0.34
CA LYS A 137 -12.59 1.95 1.07
C LYS A 137 -11.32 2.06 0.24
N ILE A 138 -10.20 2.33 0.88
CA ILE A 138 -8.88 2.24 0.24
C ILE A 138 -7.91 1.49 1.15
N SER A 139 -6.99 0.73 0.54
CA SER A 139 -5.87 0.11 1.23
C SER A 139 -4.56 0.83 0.90
N ILE A 140 -3.70 0.96 1.90
CA ILE A 140 -2.31 1.44 1.77
C ILE A 140 -1.39 0.47 2.48
N PRO A 141 -0.10 0.36 2.11
CA PRO A 141 0.83 -0.46 2.89
C PRO A 141 0.98 0.08 4.31
N GLY A 142 1.26 -0.79 5.27
CA GLY A 142 1.61 -0.37 6.63
C GLY A 142 3.00 0.29 6.71
N PRO A 143 3.28 1.05 7.77
CA PRO A 143 4.56 1.77 7.88
C PRO A 143 5.79 0.86 7.98
N SER A 144 5.65 -0.37 8.47
CA SER A 144 6.74 -1.36 8.53
C SER A 144 7.26 -1.74 7.14
N VAL A 145 6.41 -1.64 6.11
CA VAL A 145 6.72 -1.99 4.72
C VAL A 145 7.89 -1.17 4.20
N CYS A 146 7.91 0.14 4.48
CA CYS A 146 8.98 1.02 4.05
C CYS A 146 10.35 0.59 4.61
N HIS A 147 10.42 0.30 5.92
CA HIS A 147 11.67 -0.16 6.53
C HIS A 147 12.05 -1.56 6.08
N PHE A 148 11.11 -2.50 6.06
CA PHE A 148 11.43 -3.90 5.77
C PHE A 148 11.87 -4.13 4.32
N ARG A 149 11.33 -3.34 3.38
CA ARG A 149 11.62 -3.42 1.94
C ARG A 149 12.85 -2.66 1.51
N THR A 150 13.27 -1.67 2.29
CA THR A 150 14.45 -0.86 1.96
C THR A 150 15.69 -1.51 2.56
N ALA A 151 16.67 -1.84 1.72
CA ALA A 151 17.93 -2.34 2.21
C ALA A 151 18.68 -1.23 2.98
N LYS A 152 19.46 -1.60 4.00
CA LYS A 152 20.21 -0.64 4.81
C LYS A 152 21.11 0.26 3.97
N ALA A 153 21.71 -0.27 2.89
CA ALA A 153 22.55 0.47 1.98
C ALA A 153 21.78 1.52 1.13
N ASP A 154 20.47 1.38 1.03
CA ASP A 154 19.58 2.26 0.27
C ASP A 154 18.90 3.31 1.15
N ILE A 155 19.34 3.47 2.41
CA ILE A 155 18.91 4.50 3.35
C ILE A 155 20.03 5.52 3.48
N HIS A 156 19.87 6.70 2.84
CA HIS A 156 20.93 7.68 2.71
C HIS A 156 20.94 8.81 3.76
N PRO A 157 19.81 9.25 4.36
CA PRO A 157 19.84 10.28 5.38
C PRO A 157 20.68 9.86 6.59
N LYS A 158 21.63 10.71 7.00
CA LYS A 158 22.50 10.44 8.15
C LYS A 158 21.74 10.27 9.45
N GLU A 159 20.62 10.97 9.58
CA GLU A 159 19.72 10.87 10.73
C GLU A 159 19.17 9.46 10.90
N TYR A 160 19.06 8.70 9.81
CA TYR A 160 18.54 7.33 9.80
C TYR A 160 19.61 6.25 10.03
N GLU A 161 20.87 6.66 10.29
CA GLU A 161 21.83 5.76 10.94
C GLU A 161 21.31 5.29 12.30
N ASP A 162 20.52 6.15 12.99
CA ASP A 162 19.65 5.75 14.08
C ASP A 162 18.28 5.30 13.50
N VAL A 163 17.99 4.01 13.57
CA VAL A 163 16.73 3.45 13.07
C VAL A 163 15.50 4.02 13.77
N GLU A 164 15.63 4.47 15.03
CA GLU A 164 14.53 5.12 15.76
C GLU A 164 14.15 6.46 15.12
N ALA A 165 15.08 7.19 14.54
CA ALA A 165 14.78 8.41 13.78
C ALA A 165 13.98 8.10 12.51
N LEU A 166 14.30 7.01 11.80
CA LEU A 166 13.50 6.54 10.67
C LEU A 166 12.08 6.15 11.11
N PHE A 167 11.96 5.41 12.21
CA PHE A 167 10.65 4.99 12.72
C PHE A 167 9.78 6.16 13.19
N ALA A 168 10.40 7.18 13.79
CA ALA A 168 9.71 8.42 14.16
C ALA A 168 9.18 9.17 12.93
N ASP A 169 10.00 9.26 11.87
CA ASP A 169 9.57 9.91 10.62
C ASP A 169 8.50 9.10 9.90
N LEU A 170 8.59 7.77 9.85
CA LEU A 170 7.54 6.90 9.32
C LEU A 170 6.21 7.07 10.09
N THR A 171 6.27 7.06 11.42
CA THR A 171 5.09 7.30 12.27
C THR A 171 4.41 8.63 11.90
N ARG A 172 5.19 9.72 11.82
CA ARG A 172 4.68 11.05 11.46
C ARG A 172 4.11 11.09 10.04
N THR A 173 4.82 10.49 9.08
CA THR A 173 4.41 10.39 7.67
C THR A 173 3.06 9.69 7.54
N TYR A 174 2.89 8.57 8.25
CA TYR A 174 1.63 7.82 8.22
C TYR A 174 0.50 8.51 9.00
N ALA A 175 0.79 9.19 10.09
CA ALA A 175 -0.20 10.02 10.78
C ALA A 175 -0.72 11.14 9.87
N LYS A 176 0.18 11.78 9.10
CA LYS A 176 -0.18 12.77 8.07
C LYS A 176 -1.00 12.14 6.94
N ALA A 177 -0.63 10.94 6.48
CA ALA A 177 -1.41 10.20 5.47
C ALA A 177 -2.84 9.89 5.97
N VAL A 178 -2.98 9.35 7.17
CA VAL A 178 -4.29 9.08 7.80
C VAL A 178 -5.16 10.33 7.82
N ARG A 179 -4.58 11.47 8.21
CA ARG A 179 -5.29 12.75 8.23
C ARG A 179 -5.67 13.21 6.82
N ALA A 180 -4.78 13.10 5.85
CA ALA A 180 -5.04 13.50 4.46
C ALA A 180 -6.16 12.65 3.83
N PHE A 181 -6.17 11.33 4.04
CA PHE A 181 -7.27 10.48 3.61
C PHE A 181 -8.59 10.82 4.30
N TYR A 182 -8.56 11.12 5.61
CA TYR A 182 -9.75 11.59 6.32
C TYR A 182 -10.30 12.88 5.72
N ASP A 183 -9.46 13.87 5.47
CA ASP A 183 -9.82 15.16 4.88
C ASP A 183 -10.31 15.01 3.43
N ALA A 184 -9.84 13.97 2.70
CA ALA A 184 -10.39 13.56 1.41
C ALA A 184 -11.77 12.88 1.52
N GLY A 185 -12.29 12.63 2.72
CA GLY A 185 -13.59 12.01 2.98
C GLY A 185 -13.52 10.52 3.34
N CYS A 186 -12.33 9.93 3.47
CA CYS A 186 -12.18 8.53 3.83
C CYS A 186 -12.66 8.27 5.27
N ARG A 187 -13.50 7.24 5.43
CA ARG A 187 -13.98 6.76 6.74
C ARG A 187 -13.67 5.28 6.96
N TYR A 188 -13.09 4.63 5.94
CA TYR A 188 -12.64 3.25 6.00
C TYR A 188 -11.29 3.09 5.28
N LEU A 189 -10.21 3.16 6.04
CA LEU A 189 -8.84 2.95 5.57
C LEU A 189 -8.34 1.57 6.02
N GLN A 190 -7.75 0.80 5.12
CA GLN A 190 -7.08 -0.44 5.44
C GLN A 190 -5.56 -0.27 5.33
N MET A 191 -4.82 -0.75 6.31
CA MET A 191 -3.36 -0.86 6.25
C MET A 191 -2.96 -2.31 6.01
N ASP A 192 -2.23 -2.54 4.92
CA ASP A 192 -1.72 -3.86 4.56
C ASP A 192 -0.32 -4.03 5.14
N ASP A 193 -0.19 -4.87 6.16
CA ASP A 193 1.09 -5.13 6.81
C ASP A 193 1.39 -6.62 6.91
N ILE A 194 2.21 -7.11 5.98
CA ILE A 194 2.56 -8.53 5.88
C ILE A 194 3.77 -8.92 6.75
N TYR A 195 4.50 -7.94 7.29
CA TYR A 195 5.81 -8.22 7.91
C TYR A 195 5.72 -8.80 9.29
N PHE A 196 4.61 -8.64 9.98
CA PHE A 196 4.30 -9.43 11.18
C PHE A 196 4.27 -10.93 10.87
N ALA A 197 3.65 -11.33 9.74
CA ALA A 197 3.64 -12.73 9.30
C ALA A 197 5.05 -13.22 8.90
N TYR A 198 5.84 -12.38 8.20
CA TYR A 198 7.23 -12.72 7.85
C TYR A 198 8.11 -12.91 9.08
N LEU A 199 7.94 -12.11 10.11
CA LEU A 199 8.68 -12.25 11.37
C LEU A 199 8.25 -13.48 12.22
N CYS A 200 7.26 -14.25 11.76
CA CYS A 200 6.97 -15.59 12.29
C CYS A 200 7.83 -16.69 11.65
N ASP A 201 8.47 -16.43 10.48
CA ASP A 201 9.32 -17.41 9.79
C ASP A 201 10.71 -17.47 10.44
N PRO A 202 11.17 -18.67 10.90
CA PRO A 202 12.49 -18.81 11.51
C PRO A 202 13.66 -18.37 10.61
N LYS A 203 13.54 -18.51 9.29
CA LYS A 203 14.60 -18.11 8.34
C LYS A 203 14.70 -16.58 8.26
N ILE A 204 13.56 -15.91 8.18
CA ILE A 204 13.51 -14.44 8.17
C ILE A 204 14.00 -13.86 9.49
N ARG A 205 13.62 -14.48 10.62
CA ARG A 205 14.14 -14.09 11.95
C ARG A 205 15.65 -14.21 12.03
N ALA A 206 16.21 -15.35 11.58
CA ALA A 206 17.66 -15.56 11.54
C ALA A 206 18.38 -14.55 10.64
N GLN A 207 17.78 -14.19 9.49
CA GLN A 207 18.30 -13.16 8.61
C GLN A 207 18.36 -11.81 9.32
N LYS A 208 17.27 -11.37 9.99
CA LYS A 208 17.22 -10.11 10.71
C LYS A 208 18.23 -10.05 11.86
N GLN A 209 18.43 -11.16 12.57
CA GLN A 209 19.49 -11.28 13.59
C GLN A 209 20.88 -11.13 12.99
N ALA A 210 21.15 -11.71 11.81
CA ALA A 210 22.41 -11.54 11.10
C ALA A 210 22.64 -10.10 10.62
N GLU A 211 21.56 -9.36 10.33
CA GLU A 211 21.57 -7.93 10.03
C GLU A 211 21.74 -7.04 11.28
N GLY A 212 21.84 -7.66 12.46
CA GLY A 212 22.00 -6.97 13.75
C GLY A 212 20.72 -6.44 14.38
N MET A 213 19.56 -6.93 13.93
CA MET A 213 18.24 -6.55 14.45
C MET A 213 17.59 -7.69 15.21
N ASP A 214 17.08 -7.41 16.40
CA ASP A 214 16.29 -8.39 17.16
C ASP A 214 14.87 -8.46 16.59
N PRO A 215 14.41 -9.63 16.10
CA PRO A 215 13.08 -9.78 15.52
C PRO A 215 11.92 -9.52 16.50
N ASP A 216 12.08 -9.81 17.79
CA ASP A 216 11.03 -9.54 18.79
C ASP A 216 10.93 -8.06 19.11
N TRP A 217 12.05 -7.37 19.13
CA TRP A 217 12.08 -5.92 19.20
C TRP A 217 11.43 -5.28 17.95
N LEU A 218 11.73 -5.77 16.73
CA LEU A 218 11.12 -5.30 15.50
C LEU A 218 9.59 -5.44 15.52
N ILE A 219 9.06 -6.61 15.96
CA ILE A 219 7.61 -6.82 16.07
C ILE A 219 7.00 -5.76 17.00
N SER A 220 7.59 -5.55 18.16
CA SER A 220 7.12 -4.59 19.15
C SER A 220 7.15 -3.15 18.62
N ARG A 221 8.24 -2.78 17.91
CA ARG A 221 8.39 -1.44 17.33
C ARG A 221 7.46 -1.20 16.16
N TYR A 222 7.25 -2.18 15.28
CA TYR A 222 6.28 -2.06 14.20
C TYR A 222 4.85 -1.91 14.73
N ALA A 223 4.47 -2.67 15.77
CA ALA A 223 3.18 -2.51 16.41
C ALA A 223 3.02 -1.11 17.04
N GLN A 224 4.05 -0.61 17.73
CA GLN A 224 4.04 0.73 18.31
C GLN A 224 3.95 1.82 17.24
N MET A 225 4.75 1.70 16.17
CA MET A 225 4.74 2.64 15.05
C MET A 225 3.36 2.71 14.39
N MET A 226 2.71 1.56 14.17
CA MET A 226 1.35 1.48 13.65
C MET A 226 0.35 2.15 14.60
N HIS A 227 0.42 1.83 15.90
CA HIS A 227 -0.43 2.43 16.92
C HIS A 227 -0.30 3.96 16.93
N ASP A 228 0.92 4.47 17.01
CA ASP A 228 1.19 5.91 17.12
C ASP A 228 0.78 6.67 15.83
N ALA A 229 0.91 6.02 14.67
CA ALA A 229 0.47 6.60 13.40
C ALA A 229 -1.06 6.80 13.32
N ILE A 230 -1.83 6.00 14.04
CA ILE A 230 -3.30 6.04 13.99
C ILE A 230 -3.95 6.62 15.26
N ASP A 231 -3.18 6.89 16.31
CA ASP A 231 -3.72 7.33 17.61
C ASP A 231 -4.51 8.64 17.51
N GLY A 232 -4.06 9.58 16.70
CA GLY A 232 -4.74 10.86 16.46
C GLY A 232 -5.86 10.85 15.42
N ARG A 233 -6.34 9.67 14.96
CA ARG A 233 -7.41 9.61 13.96
C ARG A 233 -8.74 10.08 14.53
N PRO A 234 -9.60 10.70 13.70
CA PRO A 234 -10.97 11.02 14.12
C PRO A 234 -11.79 9.77 14.47
N ASP A 235 -12.69 9.90 15.44
CA ASP A 235 -13.49 8.80 16.00
C ASP A 235 -14.40 8.11 14.95
N ASP A 236 -14.81 8.85 13.92
CA ASP A 236 -15.66 8.35 12.83
C ASP A 236 -14.85 7.71 11.69
N MET A 237 -13.53 7.56 11.83
CA MET A 237 -12.68 6.85 10.89
C MET A 237 -12.29 5.47 11.41
N LEU A 238 -12.73 4.42 10.72
CA LEU A 238 -12.23 3.07 10.95
C LEU A 238 -10.91 2.86 10.20
N ILE A 239 -9.89 2.36 10.93
CA ILE A 239 -8.67 1.83 10.35
C ILE A 239 -8.63 0.34 10.61
N ALA A 240 -8.61 -0.45 9.53
CA ALA A 240 -8.46 -1.90 9.57
C ALA A 240 -7.04 -2.30 9.19
N MET A 241 -6.60 -3.47 9.63
CA MET A 241 -5.31 -4.05 9.24
C MET A 241 -5.53 -5.36 8.50
N HIS A 242 -4.87 -5.52 7.36
CA HIS A 242 -4.76 -6.79 6.67
C HIS A 242 -3.38 -7.40 6.92
N MET A 243 -3.36 -8.62 7.46
CA MET A 243 -2.15 -9.41 7.68
C MET A 243 -2.17 -10.59 6.72
N CYS A 244 -1.51 -10.43 5.58
CA CYS A 244 -1.46 -11.45 4.54
C CYS A 244 -0.58 -12.63 4.96
N ARG A 245 -0.97 -13.84 4.53
CA ARG A 245 -0.14 -15.05 4.64
C ARG A 245 0.51 -15.46 3.32
N GLY A 246 0.37 -14.60 2.30
CA GLY A 246 0.82 -14.88 0.96
C GLY A 246 -0.30 -15.42 0.06
N ASN A 247 -0.24 -15.04 -1.21
CA ASN A 247 -1.17 -15.45 -2.27
C ASN A 247 -0.45 -16.11 -3.45
N PHE A 248 0.86 -16.28 -3.36
CA PHE A 248 1.62 -17.08 -4.30
C PHE A 248 1.57 -18.57 -3.89
N GLN A 249 1.60 -19.47 -4.89
CA GLN A 249 1.84 -20.88 -4.63
C GLN A 249 3.29 -21.01 -4.16
N SER A 250 3.49 -20.84 -2.86
CA SER A 250 4.77 -21.12 -2.21
C SER A 250 4.74 -22.50 -1.59
N THR A 251 5.81 -23.21 -1.79
CA THR A 251 6.10 -24.47 -1.06
C THR A 251 6.54 -24.16 0.35
#